data_ca6f1fb24c080f8a7437f27405e081ab
#
_entry.id   ca6f1fb24c080f8a7437f27405e081ab
#
_cell.length_a   1.000
_cell.length_b   1.000
_cell.length_c   1.000
_cell.angle_alpha   90.00
_cell.angle_beta   90.00
_cell.angle_gamma   90.00
#
_symmetry.space_group_name_H-M   'P 1'
#
loop_
_entity.id
_entity.type
_entity.pdbx_description
1 polymer ?
#
loop_
_entity_poly.entity_id
_entity_poly.type
_entity_poly.pdbx_seq_one_letter_code
_entity_poly.pdbx_strand_id
1 'polypeptide(L)'
;MTVARLNYTQFLXVAAELGCVGVEVRNDLPQPLFDGLDPXAAGQKAQXXGLEILAVAEVKQFNNWSEEKRREAENLMXIAQAAGAKSISLIPRNDGLGTADGERQXNLQLALQELKPMLETYKLNGLIEPLGFEISSLRNKSEAVEAIENVGGGXCFSXVHDTFHHHLAGGGPVFPDHTGIIHISGVTQRSLVVLRMADEHRVLVDKDDRLGNXEQIXALTSGGFSGAISFEAFSEKVHALDNPKAELSRSIEYIRSQLAQLAA
;
A
#
# COMPACT_ATOMS: atom_id res chain seq x y z
N MET A 1 -2.68 -0.22 8.56
CA MET A 1 -3.20 1.10 9.06
C MET A 1 -4.64 0.99 9.56
N THR A 2 -5.57 0.46 8.82
CA THR A 2 -7.03 0.53 9.09
C THR A 2 -7.44 0.12 10.52
N VAL A 3 -6.82 -0.93 11.08
CA VAL A 3 -7.12 -1.39 12.44
C VAL A 3 -5.95 -1.10 13.39
N ALA A 4 -5.44 0.12 13.32
CA ALA A 4 -4.18 0.56 13.93
C ALA A 4 -4.12 0.38 15.46
N ARG A 5 -5.27 0.25 16.12
CA ARG A 5 -5.33 0.08 17.59
C ARG A 5 -5.32 -1.40 18.03
N LEU A 6 -5.48 -2.33 17.10
CA LEU A 6 -5.42 -3.75 17.44
C LEU A 6 -3.98 -4.20 17.61
N ASN A 7 -3.73 -5.04 18.59
CA ASN A 7 -2.43 -5.70 18.69
C ASN A 7 -2.33 -6.76 17.58
N TYR A 8 -1.12 -7.28 17.32
CA TYR A 8 -0.86 -8.18 16.20
C TYR A 8 -1.77 -9.42 16.23
N THR A 9 -1.97 -10.02 17.42
CA THR A 9 -2.83 -11.20 17.56
C THR A 9 -4.29 -10.88 17.21
N GLN A 10 -4.81 -9.78 17.71
CA GLN A 10 -6.17 -9.31 17.40
C GLN A 10 -6.34 -9.00 15.92
N PHE A 11 -5.35 -8.38 15.34
CA PHE A 11 -5.31 -8.04 13.91
C PHE A 11 -5.42 -9.30 13.07
N LEU A 12 -4.64 -10.30 13.34
CA LEU A 12 -4.71 -11.58 12.63
C LEU A 12 -6.06 -12.27 12.83
N UNK A 13 -6.68 -12.18 13.80
CA UNK A 13 -7.76 -12.69 14.09
C UNK A 13 -8.74 -12.22 13.36
N VAL A 14 -8.93 -10.75 13.30
CA VAL A 14 -9.95 -10.07 12.50
C VAL A 14 -9.79 -10.41 11.01
N ALA A 15 -8.56 -10.37 10.51
CA ALA A 15 -8.30 -10.67 9.10
C ALA A 15 -8.77 -12.09 8.73
N ALA A 16 -8.47 -13.09 9.55
CA ALA A 16 -8.88 -14.47 9.31
C ALA A 16 -10.41 -14.62 9.32
N GLU A 17 -11.07 -13.97 10.29
CA GLU A 17 -12.54 -14.03 10.40
C GLU A 17 -13.24 -13.33 9.23
N LEU A 18 -12.59 -12.35 8.61
CA LEU A 18 -13.09 -11.68 7.41
C LEU A 18 -12.80 -12.48 6.13
N GLY A 19 -12.06 -13.59 6.23
CA GLY A 19 -11.68 -14.41 5.09
C GLY A 19 -10.62 -13.77 4.21
N CYS A 20 -9.77 -12.91 4.80
CA CYS A 20 -8.66 -12.29 4.08
C CYS A 20 -7.61 -13.33 3.69
N VAL A 21 -6.93 -13.10 2.57
CA VAL A 21 -5.82 -13.98 2.14
C VAL A 21 -4.53 -13.67 2.88
N GLY A 22 -4.43 -12.44 3.42
CA GLY A 22 -3.21 -12.02 4.10
C GLY A 22 -3.36 -10.66 4.74
N VAL A 23 -2.25 -10.18 5.26
CA VAL A 23 -2.17 -8.89 5.98
C VAL A 23 -0.93 -8.12 5.53
N GLU A 24 -0.99 -6.80 5.69
CA GLU A 24 0.18 -5.95 5.62
C GLU A 24 0.47 -5.41 7.02
N VAL A 25 1.74 -5.41 7.42
CA VAL A 25 2.15 -4.91 8.73
C VAL A 25 3.03 -3.67 8.57
N ARG A 26 3.04 -2.80 9.59
CA ARG A 26 3.64 -1.46 9.46
C ARG A 26 4.56 -1.14 10.63
N ASN A 27 5.68 -0.48 10.31
CA ASN A 27 6.67 -0.04 11.30
C ASN A 27 6.48 1.41 11.74
N ASP A 28 5.44 2.07 11.26
CA ASP A 28 5.16 3.48 11.56
C ASP A 28 3.99 3.69 12.52
N LEU A 29 3.55 2.61 13.18
CA LEU A 29 2.53 2.67 14.23
C LEU A 29 3.21 2.88 15.60
N PRO A 30 2.48 3.37 16.61
CA PRO A 30 3.08 3.56 17.94
C PRO A 30 3.63 2.30 18.60
N GLN A 31 3.00 1.15 18.35
CA GLN A 31 3.47 -0.13 18.90
C GLN A 31 4.59 -0.70 18.02
N PRO A 32 5.52 -1.46 18.60
CA PRO A 32 6.58 -2.09 17.81
C PRO A 32 6.01 -3.02 16.74
N LEU A 33 6.72 -3.16 15.63
CA LEU A 33 6.36 -4.11 14.56
C LEU A 33 6.14 -5.50 15.17
N PHE A 34 5.05 -6.16 14.80
CA PHE A 34 4.62 -7.47 15.34
C PHE A 34 4.46 -7.48 16.86
N ASP A 35 4.25 -6.32 17.50
CA ASP A 35 4.22 -6.16 18.98
C ASP A 35 5.52 -6.64 19.63
N GLY A 36 6.63 -6.55 18.90
CA GLY A 36 7.93 -6.95 19.41
C GLY A 36 8.21 -8.44 19.31
N LEU A 37 7.34 -9.23 18.69
CA LEU A 37 7.62 -10.64 18.42
C LEU A 37 8.78 -10.76 17.44
N ASP A 38 9.56 -11.83 17.59
CA ASP A 38 10.59 -12.23 16.63
C ASP A 38 9.90 -12.42 15.25
N PRO A 39 10.45 -11.89 14.19
CA PRO A 39 9.83 -12.02 12.87
C PRO A 39 9.48 -13.46 12.45
N UNK A 40 10.05 -14.43 12.71
CA UNK A 40 9.84 -15.61 12.47
C UNK A 40 8.72 -16.07 13.05
N ALA A 41 8.72 -15.83 14.38
CA ALA A 41 7.55 -16.24 15.14
C ALA A 41 6.28 -15.54 14.67
N ALA A 42 6.39 -14.27 14.31
CA ALA A 42 5.25 -13.50 13.79
C ALA A 42 4.73 -14.11 12.48
N GLY A 43 5.61 -14.51 11.58
CA GLY A 43 5.23 -15.17 10.33
C GLY A 43 4.50 -16.50 10.58
N GLN A 44 5.04 -17.32 11.48
CA GLN A 44 4.41 -18.58 11.86
C GLN A 44 2.99 -18.36 12.43
N LYS A 45 2.84 -17.30 13.23
CA LYS A 45 1.56 -16.95 13.81
C LYS A 45 0.54 -16.58 12.74
N ALA A 46 0.95 -15.84 11.71
CA ALA A 46 0.08 -15.51 10.57
C ALA A 46 -0.32 -16.79 9.83
N GLN A 47 0.62 -17.66 9.55
CA GLN A 47 0.35 -18.94 8.90
C GLN A 47 -0.67 -19.78 9.65
N UNK A 48 -0.75 -19.73 10.85
CA UNK A 48 -1.54 -20.30 11.65
C UNK A 48 -2.82 -19.88 11.55
N UNK A 49 -3.14 -18.67 11.11
CA UNK A 49 -4.16 -18.19 10.92
C UNK A 49 -4.54 -18.31 9.65
N GLY A 50 -3.90 -18.99 8.66
CA GLY A 50 -4.05 -19.18 7.23
C GLY A 50 -3.80 -17.92 6.42
N LEU A 51 -3.02 -17.00 6.97
CA LEU A 51 -2.77 -15.67 6.39
C LEU A 51 -1.33 -15.59 5.90
N GLU A 52 -1.15 -14.94 4.74
CA GLU A 52 0.17 -14.52 4.25
C GLU A 52 0.50 -13.12 4.79
N ILE A 53 1.78 -12.85 5.02
CA ILE A 53 2.23 -11.46 5.21
C ILE A 53 2.53 -10.92 3.81
N LEU A 54 1.64 -10.09 3.30
CA LEU A 54 1.72 -9.57 1.92
C LEU A 54 2.84 -8.53 1.80
N ALA A 55 3.00 -7.68 2.82
CA ALA A 55 4.05 -6.67 2.83
C ALA A 55 4.41 -6.28 4.25
N VAL A 56 5.67 -5.86 4.41
CA VAL A 56 6.12 -5.14 5.60
C VAL A 56 6.40 -3.70 5.15
N ALA A 57 5.67 -2.76 5.69
CA ALA A 57 5.80 -1.32 5.40
C ALA A 57 6.60 -0.68 6.52
N GLU A 58 7.48 0.26 6.33
CA GLU A 58 7.78 0.88 5.04
C GLU A 58 9.20 1.44 5.03
N VAL A 59 9.76 1.67 3.86
CA VAL A 59 10.98 2.48 3.68
C VAL A 59 10.51 3.86 3.21
N LYS A 60 10.52 4.82 4.14
CA LYS A 60 10.10 6.22 3.84
C LYS A 60 11.16 6.92 3.01
N GLN A 61 10.70 7.78 2.09
CA GLN A 61 11.58 8.58 1.24
C GLN A 61 12.62 7.72 0.51
N PHE A 62 12.20 6.52 0.02
CA PHE A 62 13.13 5.58 -0.58
C PHE A 62 13.92 6.20 -1.75
N ASN A 63 13.29 7.14 -2.47
CA ASN A 63 13.92 7.80 -3.63
C ASN A 63 14.77 9.03 -3.25
N ASN A 64 15.05 9.21 -1.95
CA ASN A 64 16.11 10.10 -1.45
C ASN A 64 17.28 9.21 -1.03
N TRP A 65 17.87 8.52 -2.01
CA TRP A 65 18.80 7.42 -1.75
C TRP A 65 20.08 7.91 -1.06
N SER A 66 20.53 7.16 -0.11
CA SER A 66 21.74 7.43 0.66
C SER A 66 22.22 6.12 1.31
N GLU A 67 23.41 6.11 1.86
CA GLU A 67 23.92 4.95 2.60
C GLU A 67 23.04 4.64 3.83
N GLU A 68 22.51 5.67 4.47
CA GLU A 68 21.55 5.48 5.57
C GLU A 68 20.28 4.79 5.08
N LYS A 69 19.75 5.25 3.95
CA LYS A 69 18.54 4.68 3.34
C LYS A 69 18.76 3.23 2.92
N ARG A 70 19.95 2.94 2.40
CA ARG A 70 20.35 1.56 2.07
C ARG A 70 20.24 0.65 3.31
N ARG A 71 20.80 1.12 4.45
CA ARG A 71 20.76 0.35 5.70
C ARG A 71 19.32 0.16 6.21
N GLU A 72 18.48 1.21 6.12
CA GLU A 72 17.06 1.10 6.48
C GLU A 72 16.34 0.03 5.64
N ALA A 73 16.55 0.07 4.33
CA ALA A 73 15.93 -0.88 3.41
C ALA A 73 16.40 -2.31 3.70
N GLU A 74 17.70 -2.50 3.88
CA GLU A 74 18.27 -3.82 4.17
C GLU A 74 17.73 -4.38 5.49
N ASN A 75 17.63 -3.56 6.51
CA ASN A 75 17.09 -3.97 7.81
C ASN A 75 15.61 -4.42 7.65
N LEU A 76 14.84 -3.68 6.90
CA LEU A 76 13.44 -4.05 6.66
C LEU A 76 13.34 -5.34 5.85
N MET A 77 14.21 -5.51 4.89
CA MET A 77 14.27 -6.75 4.11
C MET A 77 14.63 -7.98 4.97
N UNK A 78 15.30 -7.88 5.97
CA UNK A 78 15.62 -8.72 6.72
C UNK A 78 14.67 -9.20 7.42
N ILE A 79 13.90 -8.29 8.06
CA ILE A 79 12.72 -8.57 8.85
C ILE A 79 11.64 -9.26 8.00
N ALA A 80 11.36 -8.68 6.84
CA ALA A 80 10.35 -9.21 5.92
C ALA A 80 10.66 -10.66 5.50
N GLN A 81 11.90 -10.94 5.15
CA GLN A 81 12.31 -12.29 4.76
C GLN A 81 12.12 -13.28 5.92
N ALA A 82 12.55 -12.90 7.13
CA ALA A 82 12.42 -13.74 8.32
C ALA A 82 10.95 -14.03 8.66
N ALA A 83 10.08 -13.06 8.45
CA ALA A 83 8.65 -13.21 8.67
C ALA A 83 7.93 -13.96 7.52
N GLY A 84 8.63 -14.28 6.45
CA GLY A 84 8.04 -14.92 5.28
C GLY A 84 7.13 -14.00 4.47
N ALA A 85 7.38 -12.70 4.55
CA ALA A 85 6.61 -11.70 3.79
C ALA A 85 6.94 -11.78 2.29
N LYS A 86 6.00 -11.33 1.48
CA LYS A 86 6.15 -11.29 0.01
C LYS A 86 6.90 -10.04 -0.45
N SER A 87 6.73 -8.92 0.27
CA SER A 87 7.12 -7.61 -0.23
C SER A 87 7.54 -6.68 0.91
N ILE A 88 8.22 -5.61 0.54
CA ILE A 88 8.36 -4.41 1.39
C ILE A 88 7.74 -3.22 0.66
N SER A 89 7.25 -2.23 1.42
CA SER A 89 6.65 -1.02 0.84
C SER A 89 7.67 0.10 0.75
N LEU A 90 7.68 0.78 -0.39
CA LEU A 90 8.62 1.84 -0.76
C LEU A 90 7.82 3.12 -0.99
N ILE A 91 7.94 4.07 -0.04
CA ILE A 91 7.16 5.31 -0.03
C ILE A 91 8.06 6.47 -0.48
N PRO A 92 7.67 7.20 -1.52
CA PRO A 92 8.53 8.27 -2.03
C PRO A 92 8.59 9.47 -1.11
N ARG A 93 9.54 10.34 -1.38
CA ARG A 93 9.69 11.62 -0.70
C ARG A 93 8.41 12.45 -0.84
N ASN A 94 7.90 12.96 0.26
CA ASN A 94 6.62 13.68 0.33
C ASN A 94 6.75 14.92 1.22
N ASP A 95 7.84 15.66 1.02
CA ASP A 95 8.18 16.85 1.82
C ASP A 95 8.38 18.11 0.95
N GLY A 96 8.00 18.04 -0.32
CA GLY A 96 8.15 19.14 -1.26
C GLY A 96 9.53 19.30 -1.86
N LEU A 97 10.47 18.41 -1.52
CA LEU A 97 11.84 18.43 -2.05
C LEU A 97 12.02 17.31 -3.08
N GLY A 98 12.97 17.51 -3.99
CA GLY A 98 13.26 16.53 -5.03
C GLY A 98 12.11 16.36 -6.02
N THR A 99 11.32 17.42 -6.24
CA THR A 99 10.12 17.38 -7.11
C THR A 99 10.38 17.94 -8.51
N ALA A 100 11.53 18.58 -8.72
CA ALA A 100 11.84 19.22 -9.99
C ALA A 100 11.94 18.17 -11.11
N ASP A 101 11.51 18.56 -12.30
CA ASP A 101 11.61 17.70 -13.49
C ASP A 101 13.08 17.39 -13.77
N GLY A 102 13.34 16.14 -14.12
CA GLY A 102 14.70 15.61 -14.30
C GLY A 102 15.31 15.14 -12.97
N GLU A 103 15.20 15.93 -11.92
CA GLU A 103 15.69 15.57 -10.59
C GLU A 103 14.91 14.39 -10.01
N ARG A 104 13.59 14.47 -10.03
CA ARG A 104 12.76 13.41 -9.44
C ARG A 104 12.92 12.08 -10.16
N GLN A 105 13.06 12.14 -11.49
CA GLN A 105 13.29 10.92 -12.26
C GLN A 105 14.65 10.28 -11.97
N UNK A 106 15.52 10.94 -11.61
CA UNK A 106 16.68 10.56 -11.39
C UNK A 106 16.87 9.98 -10.20
N ASN A 107 16.43 10.71 -9.28
CA ASN A 107 16.43 10.17 -7.92
C ASN A 107 15.72 8.82 -7.84
N LEU A 108 14.59 8.71 -8.50
CA LEU A 108 13.85 7.45 -8.57
C LEU A 108 14.69 6.36 -9.23
N GLN A 109 15.28 6.67 -10.38
CA GLN A 109 16.10 5.73 -11.15
C GLN A 109 17.27 5.20 -10.30
N LEU A 110 17.97 6.09 -9.59
CA LEU A 110 19.09 5.71 -8.73
C LEU A 110 18.61 4.75 -7.62
N ALA A 111 17.53 5.11 -6.94
CA ALA A 111 17.01 4.28 -5.85
C ALA A 111 16.65 2.88 -6.33
N LEU A 112 16.00 2.77 -7.49
CA LEU A 112 15.61 1.46 -8.04
C LEU A 112 16.84 0.63 -8.46
N GLN A 113 17.85 1.28 -9.04
CA GLN A 113 19.11 0.60 -9.40
C GLN A 113 19.80 -0.01 -8.18
N GLU A 114 19.78 0.71 -7.06
CA GLU A 114 20.42 0.26 -5.83
C GLU A 114 19.58 -0.80 -5.10
N LEU A 115 18.25 -0.63 -5.07
CA LEU A 115 17.34 -1.57 -4.39
C LEU A 115 17.21 -2.91 -5.11
N LYS A 116 17.29 -2.92 -6.45
CA LYS A 116 17.06 -4.13 -7.24
C LYS A 116 17.92 -5.33 -6.79
N PRO A 117 19.26 -5.23 -6.74
CA PRO A 117 20.07 -6.39 -6.29
C PRO A 117 19.80 -6.78 -4.84
N MET A 118 19.41 -5.83 -3.99
CA MET A 118 19.05 -6.13 -2.61
C MET A 118 17.77 -6.98 -2.59
N LEU A 119 16.72 -6.55 -3.28
CA LEU A 119 15.45 -7.28 -3.36
C LEU A 119 15.66 -8.69 -3.94
N GLU A 120 16.48 -8.82 -4.96
CA GLU A 120 16.83 -10.12 -5.55
C GLU A 120 17.49 -11.04 -4.50
N THR A 121 18.43 -10.49 -3.72
CA THR A 121 19.15 -11.23 -2.66
C THR A 121 18.18 -11.74 -1.59
N TYR A 122 17.24 -10.89 -1.17
CA TYR A 122 16.29 -11.23 -0.12
C TYR A 122 15.04 -11.95 -0.67
N LYS A 123 14.89 -12.06 -1.99
CA LYS A 123 13.75 -12.69 -2.69
C LYS A 123 12.44 -12.01 -2.31
N LEU A 124 12.45 -10.69 -2.33
CA LEU A 124 11.29 -9.85 -2.00
C LEU A 124 10.91 -8.98 -3.19
N ASN A 125 9.65 -8.59 -3.24
CA ASN A 125 9.16 -7.59 -4.18
C ASN A 125 9.15 -6.21 -3.49
N GLY A 126 9.53 -5.16 -4.20
CA GLY A 126 9.42 -3.78 -3.73
C GLY A 126 8.11 -3.18 -4.25
N LEU A 127 7.20 -2.86 -3.34
CA LEU A 127 5.92 -2.23 -3.68
C LEU A 127 6.11 -0.72 -3.64
N ILE A 128 6.13 -0.08 -4.81
CA ILE A 128 6.31 1.36 -4.95
C ILE A 128 4.93 2.01 -4.93
N GLU A 129 4.73 2.97 -4.04
CA GLU A 129 3.43 3.65 -3.91
C GLU A 129 3.54 5.12 -4.36
N PRO A 130 3.12 5.46 -5.58
CA PRO A 130 3.01 6.86 -5.95
C PRO A 130 1.96 7.57 -5.07
N LEU A 131 2.31 8.75 -4.54
CA LEU A 131 1.44 9.53 -3.64
C LEU A 131 0.86 10.72 -4.40
N GLY A 132 -0.45 10.90 -4.33
CA GLY A 132 -1.16 11.92 -5.09
C GLY A 132 -0.99 13.36 -4.61
N PHE A 133 -0.35 13.58 -3.45
CA PHE A 133 -0.14 14.93 -2.91
C PHE A 133 0.76 15.77 -3.82
N GLU A 134 0.47 17.07 -3.92
CA GLU A 134 1.24 17.98 -4.79
C GLU A 134 2.71 18.06 -4.38
N ILE A 135 3.02 17.83 -3.11
CA ILE A 135 4.39 17.89 -2.58
C ILE A 135 5.17 16.58 -2.77
N SER A 136 4.52 15.53 -3.31
CA SER A 136 5.19 14.24 -3.53
C SER A 136 6.14 14.29 -4.72
N SER A 137 7.28 13.65 -4.57
CA SER A 137 8.29 13.53 -5.64
C SER A 137 7.95 12.41 -6.64
N LEU A 138 6.89 11.62 -6.38
CA LEU A 138 6.42 10.59 -7.32
C LEU A 138 4.90 10.53 -7.21
N ARG A 139 4.22 11.20 -8.13
CA ARG A 139 2.76 11.28 -8.17
C ARG A 139 2.13 10.39 -9.24
N ASN A 140 2.83 10.19 -10.33
CA ASN A 140 2.26 9.55 -11.52
C ASN A 140 2.77 8.12 -11.67
N LYS A 141 1.84 7.20 -11.82
CA LYS A 141 2.17 5.78 -12.00
C LYS A 141 2.99 5.53 -13.25
N SER A 142 2.76 6.34 -14.31
CA SER A 142 3.55 6.20 -15.56
C SER A 142 5.03 6.44 -15.31
N GLU A 143 5.39 7.43 -14.47
CA GLU A 143 6.81 7.66 -14.12
C GLU A 143 7.40 6.46 -13.36
N ALA A 144 6.61 5.86 -12.46
CA ALA A 144 7.06 4.67 -11.72
C ALA A 144 7.27 3.48 -12.67
N VAL A 145 6.32 3.25 -13.56
CA VAL A 145 6.41 2.14 -14.55
C VAL A 145 7.63 2.34 -15.45
N GLU A 146 7.81 3.55 -15.99
CA GLU A 146 8.98 3.86 -16.84
C GLU A 146 10.29 3.59 -16.09
N ALA A 147 10.39 4.01 -14.84
CA ALA A 147 11.59 3.79 -14.02
C ALA A 147 11.83 2.29 -13.78
N ILE A 148 10.79 1.52 -13.48
CA ILE A 148 10.88 0.06 -13.29
C ILE A 148 11.40 -0.60 -14.58
N GLU A 149 10.84 -0.23 -15.72
CA GLU A 149 11.24 -0.79 -17.01
C GLU A 149 12.69 -0.43 -17.34
N ASN A 150 13.09 0.81 -17.08
CA ASN A 150 14.45 1.30 -17.36
C ASN A 150 15.52 0.53 -16.57
N VAL A 151 15.20 0.05 -15.36
CA VAL A 151 16.16 -0.76 -14.58
C VAL A 151 16.01 -2.27 -14.84
N GLY A 152 15.10 -2.67 -15.72
CA GLY A 152 14.78 -4.08 -15.94
C GLY A 152 14.27 -4.71 -14.65
N GLY A 153 13.39 -4.00 -13.95
CA GLY A 153 12.95 -4.33 -12.58
C GLY A 153 11.65 -5.09 -12.48
N GLY A 154 11.07 -5.50 -13.61
CA GLY A 154 9.77 -6.13 -13.63
C GLY A 154 9.58 -7.33 -12.68
N UNK A 155 10.56 -7.81 -12.18
CA UNK A 155 10.58 -8.77 -11.40
C UNK A 155 10.56 -8.55 -10.11
N CYS A 156 11.15 -7.48 -9.81
CA CYS A 156 11.43 -7.12 -8.41
C CYS A 156 10.55 -5.99 -7.90
N PHE A 157 9.90 -5.22 -8.75
CA PHE A 157 9.10 -4.05 -8.35
C PHE A 157 7.69 -4.17 -8.95
N SER A 158 6.74 -3.68 -8.16
CA SER A 158 5.35 -3.49 -8.61
C SER A 158 4.84 -2.18 -7.98
N UNK A 159 3.77 -1.56 -8.40
CA UNK A 159 3.25 -0.49 -7.91
C UNK A 159 2.31 -0.86 -6.98
N VAL A 160 2.00 -0.03 -6.03
CA VAL A 160 0.75 -0.02 -5.30
C VAL A 160 -0.22 0.86 -6.08
N HIS A 161 -1.42 0.38 -6.38
CA HIS A 161 -2.50 1.23 -6.87
C HIS A 161 -3.35 1.63 -5.66
N ASP A 162 -3.05 2.78 -5.08
CA ASP A 162 -3.87 3.33 -3.99
C ASP A 162 -4.94 4.23 -4.62
N THR A 163 -6.21 3.93 -4.35
CA THR A 163 -7.35 4.64 -4.98
C THR A 163 -7.44 6.09 -4.55
N PHE A 164 -7.08 6.41 -3.31
CA PHE A 164 -7.02 7.79 -2.81
C PHE A 164 -5.95 8.58 -3.55
N HIS A 165 -4.74 8.04 -3.61
CA HIS A 165 -3.63 8.75 -4.26
C HIS A 165 -3.85 8.87 -5.77
N HIS A 166 -4.43 7.86 -6.41
CA HIS A 166 -4.78 7.92 -7.83
C HIS A 166 -5.74 9.08 -8.10
N HIS A 167 -6.78 9.19 -7.25
CA HIS A 167 -7.77 10.28 -7.36
C HIS A 167 -7.11 11.65 -7.16
N LEU A 168 -6.27 11.80 -6.13
CA LEU A 168 -5.58 13.06 -5.84
C LEU A 168 -4.64 13.49 -6.98
N ALA A 169 -4.01 12.53 -7.65
CA ALA A 169 -3.11 12.81 -8.78
C ALA A 169 -3.87 13.22 -10.06
N GLY A 170 -5.21 13.20 -10.01
CA GLY A 170 -6.04 13.55 -11.17
C GLY A 170 -6.45 12.34 -12.01
N GLY A 171 -6.26 11.12 -11.50
CA GLY A 171 -6.56 9.90 -12.24
C GLY A 171 -5.47 9.55 -13.25
N GLY A 172 -5.88 9.16 -14.45
CA GLY A 172 -4.95 8.78 -15.51
C GLY A 172 -4.94 7.27 -15.77
N PRO A 173 -3.95 6.76 -16.48
CA PRO A 173 -3.94 5.34 -16.81
C PRO A 173 -3.71 4.46 -15.59
N VAL A 174 -4.30 3.27 -15.64
CA VAL A 174 -4.02 2.20 -14.66
C VAL A 174 -3.08 1.19 -15.34
N PHE A 175 -2.34 0.46 -14.51
CA PHE A 175 -1.28 -0.45 -15.00
C PHE A 175 -1.46 -1.83 -14.35
N PRO A 176 -2.45 -2.62 -14.82
CA PRO A 176 -2.73 -3.93 -14.18
C PRO A 176 -1.51 -4.85 -14.11
N ASP A 177 -0.71 -4.90 -15.17
CA ASP A 177 0.46 -5.79 -15.25
C ASP A 177 1.59 -5.37 -14.32
N HIS A 178 1.59 -4.10 -13.88
CA HIS A 178 2.62 -3.56 -12.98
C HIS A 178 2.09 -3.43 -11.54
N THR A 179 0.81 -3.71 -11.29
CA THR A 179 0.20 -3.54 -9.98
C THR A 179 0.39 -4.80 -9.13
N GLY A 180 0.99 -4.66 -7.97
CA GLY A 180 1.18 -5.76 -7.02
C GLY A 180 0.07 -5.86 -6.00
N ILE A 181 -0.49 -4.73 -5.62
CA ILE A 181 -1.58 -4.66 -4.63
C ILE A 181 -2.40 -3.39 -4.88
N ILE A 182 -3.69 -3.45 -4.55
CA ILE A 182 -4.57 -2.27 -4.56
C ILE A 182 -4.81 -1.85 -3.10
N HIS A 183 -4.55 -0.58 -2.77
CA HIS A 183 -4.97 0.01 -1.50
C HIS A 183 -6.28 0.75 -1.71
N ILE A 184 -7.22 0.57 -0.78
CA ILE A 184 -8.54 1.19 -0.84
C ILE A 184 -8.86 1.95 0.45
N SER A 185 -9.48 3.09 0.26
CA SER A 185 -10.13 3.87 1.31
C SER A 185 -11.16 4.76 0.64
N GLY A 186 -12.10 5.28 1.42
CA GLY A 186 -13.12 6.20 0.90
C GLY A 186 -12.92 7.60 1.43
N VAL A 187 -13.44 8.59 0.73
CA VAL A 187 -13.61 9.96 1.24
C VAL A 187 -15.08 10.33 1.04
N THR A 188 -15.77 10.66 2.12
CA THR A 188 -17.23 10.85 2.10
C THR A 188 -17.67 12.30 2.37
N GLN A 189 -16.76 13.20 2.75
CA GLN A 189 -17.09 14.61 3.02
C GLN A 189 -17.38 15.35 1.72
N ARG A 190 -18.66 15.61 1.44
CA ARG A 190 -19.11 16.18 0.15
C ARG A 190 -18.52 17.54 -0.16
N SER A 191 -18.33 18.39 0.85
CA SER A 191 -17.82 19.76 0.68
C SER A 191 -16.30 19.84 0.57
N LEU A 192 -15.58 18.74 0.83
CA LEU A 192 -14.12 18.73 0.83
C LEU A 192 -13.60 18.74 -0.60
N VAL A 193 -12.85 19.78 -0.97
CA VAL A 193 -12.24 19.85 -2.30
C VAL A 193 -11.01 18.95 -2.37
N VAL A 194 -10.70 18.46 -3.57
CA VAL A 194 -9.64 17.46 -3.78
C VAL A 194 -8.29 17.94 -3.20
N LEU A 195 -7.94 19.20 -3.44
CA LEU A 195 -6.67 19.77 -2.96
C LEU A 195 -6.54 19.80 -1.43
N ARG A 196 -7.66 19.63 -0.71
CA ARG A 196 -7.68 19.62 0.76
C ARG A 196 -7.81 18.20 1.33
N MET A 197 -7.95 17.20 0.47
CA MET A 197 -8.01 15.82 0.93
C MET A 197 -6.66 15.40 1.52
N ALA A 198 -6.71 14.76 2.68
CA ALA A 198 -5.53 14.31 3.42
C ALA A 198 -5.85 12.94 4.05
N ASP A 199 -4.83 12.28 4.57
CA ASP A 199 -4.99 10.94 5.16
C ASP A 199 -6.07 10.90 6.22
N GLU A 200 -6.21 11.95 7.04
CA GLU A 200 -7.23 12.01 8.10
C GLU A 200 -8.67 11.86 7.58
N HIS A 201 -8.90 12.07 6.29
CA HIS A 201 -10.22 11.96 5.67
C HIS A 201 -10.52 10.56 5.14
N ARG A 202 -9.54 9.66 5.15
CA ARG A 202 -9.62 8.32 4.56
C ARG A 202 -10.37 7.38 5.50
N VAL A 203 -11.60 7.00 5.08
CA VAL A 203 -12.50 6.12 5.83
C VAL A 203 -12.73 4.80 5.07
N LEU A 204 -13.57 3.91 5.56
CA LEU A 204 -13.95 2.69 4.83
C LEU A 204 -14.82 3.07 3.62
N VAL A 205 -14.73 2.26 2.58
CA VAL A 205 -15.47 2.51 1.32
C VAL A 205 -16.94 2.17 1.53
N ASP A 206 -17.81 3.10 1.16
CA ASP A 206 -19.27 2.91 1.21
C ASP A 206 -19.94 3.68 0.06
N LYS A 207 -21.28 3.75 0.09
CA LYS A 207 -22.09 4.40 -0.95
C LYS A 207 -21.83 5.89 -1.14
N ASP A 208 -21.23 6.53 -0.17
CA ASP A 208 -20.92 7.97 -0.20
C ASP A 208 -19.47 8.25 -0.65
N ASP A 209 -18.75 7.22 -1.07
CA ASP A 209 -17.36 7.35 -1.55
C ASP A 209 -17.28 8.28 -2.76
N ARG A 210 -16.32 9.16 -2.75
CA ARG A 210 -16.05 10.14 -3.81
C ARG A 210 -14.83 9.83 -4.65
N LEU A 211 -14.10 8.76 -4.30
CA LEU A 211 -12.82 8.43 -4.97
C LEU A 211 -13.02 7.53 -6.20
N GLY A 212 -14.20 6.92 -6.35
CA GLY A 212 -14.49 6.02 -7.44
C GLY A 212 -13.82 4.66 -7.26
N ASN A 213 -13.82 4.17 -6.07
CA ASN A 213 -13.19 2.88 -5.76
C ASN A 213 -13.73 1.73 -6.61
N UNK A 214 -14.87 1.57 -6.80
CA UNK A 214 -15.38 0.66 -7.41
C UNK A 214 -15.02 0.58 -8.67
N GLU A 215 -14.96 1.86 -9.48
CA GLU A 215 -14.56 1.98 -10.90
C GLU A 215 -13.05 1.70 -11.09
N GLN A 216 -12.23 2.16 -10.19
CA GLN A 216 -10.78 1.92 -10.26
C GLN A 216 -10.48 0.42 -10.13
N ILE A 217 -11.11 -0.28 -9.23
CA ILE A 217 -10.97 -1.73 -9.11
C ILE A 217 -11.44 -2.44 -10.37
N UNK A 218 -12.47 -2.08 -10.96
CA UNK A 218 -12.96 -2.56 -11.97
C UNK A 218 -12.18 -2.47 -12.97
N ALA A 219 -11.46 -1.26 -13.29
CA ALA A 219 -10.50 -1.06 -14.39
C ALA A 219 -9.29 -1.99 -14.30
N LEU A 220 -8.75 -2.14 -13.10
CA LEU A 220 -7.57 -3.00 -12.88
C LEU A 220 -7.91 -4.48 -13.10
N THR A 221 -9.01 -4.97 -12.53
CA THR A 221 -9.37 -6.40 -12.64
C THR A 221 -9.75 -6.77 -14.07
N SER A 222 -10.44 -5.88 -14.79
CA SER A 222 -10.75 -6.10 -16.21
C SER A 222 -9.48 -6.12 -17.06
N GLY A 223 -8.44 -5.42 -16.62
CA GLY A 223 -7.14 -5.41 -17.27
C GLY A 223 -6.25 -6.60 -16.89
N GLY A 224 -6.75 -7.52 -16.05
CA GLY A 224 -6.03 -8.74 -15.69
C GLY A 224 -5.45 -8.78 -14.28
N PHE A 225 -5.59 -7.71 -13.50
CA PHE A 225 -5.12 -7.74 -12.11
C PHE A 225 -5.90 -8.78 -11.30
N SER A 226 -5.18 -9.62 -10.57
CA SER A 226 -5.78 -10.69 -9.72
C SER A 226 -5.16 -10.74 -8.32
N GLY A 227 -4.43 -9.72 -7.94
CA GLY A 227 -3.77 -9.63 -6.63
C GLY A 227 -4.72 -9.20 -5.51
N ALA A 228 -4.15 -8.92 -4.36
CA ALA A 228 -4.90 -8.55 -3.16
C ALA A 228 -5.41 -7.10 -3.23
N ILE A 229 -6.55 -6.88 -2.57
CA ILE A 229 -7.13 -5.56 -2.33
C ILE A 229 -7.10 -5.35 -0.81
N SER A 230 -6.46 -4.30 -0.37
CA SER A 230 -6.14 -4.07 1.04
C SER A 230 -6.72 -2.72 1.51
N PHE A 231 -7.44 -2.72 2.61
CA PHE A 231 -7.94 -1.48 3.22
C PHE A 231 -6.78 -0.67 3.79
N GLU A 232 -6.77 0.64 3.48
CA GLU A 232 -5.80 1.55 4.08
C GLU A 232 -6.49 2.85 4.50
N ALA A 233 -7.33 2.75 5.54
CA ALA A 233 -8.04 3.91 6.11
C ALA A 233 -7.22 4.50 7.26
N PHE A 234 -7.03 5.82 7.22
CA PHE A 234 -6.22 6.56 8.20
C PHE A 234 -7.05 7.38 9.17
N SER A 235 -8.35 7.54 8.92
CA SER A 235 -9.20 8.40 9.76
C SER A 235 -9.26 7.89 11.19
N GLU A 236 -9.14 8.80 12.16
CA GLU A 236 -9.32 8.50 13.56
C GLU A 236 -10.70 7.88 13.84
N LYS A 237 -11.71 8.23 13.06
CA LYS A 237 -13.04 7.63 13.17
C LYS A 237 -13.00 6.12 12.94
N VAL A 238 -12.18 5.67 11.97
CA VAL A 238 -12.02 4.24 11.67
C VAL A 238 -11.19 3.57 12.77
N HIS A 239 -10.12 4.22 13.20
CA HIS A 239 -9.25 3.67 14.27
C HIS A 239 -10.00 3.50 15.59
N ALA A 240 -11.03 4.34 15.85
CA ALA A 240 -11.82 4.33 17.08
C ALA A 240 -13.07 3.44 17.03
N LEU A 241 -13.26 2.67 15.96
CA LEU A 241 -14.42 1.78 15.85
C LEU A 241 -14.44 0.74 16.97
N ASP A 242 -15.57 0.60 17.64
CA ASP A 242 -15.77 -0.42 18.68
C ASP A 242 -15.75 -1.83 18.10
N ASN A 243 -16.25 -1.99 16.88
CA ASN A 243 -16.31 -3.28 16.19
C ASN A 243 -15.80 -3.14 14.76
N PRO A 244 -14.47 -3.02 14.57
CA PRO A 244 -13.92 -2.83 13.22
C PRO A 244 -14.24 -4.00 12.28
N LYS A 245 -14.35 -5.24 12.79
CA LYS A 245 -14.70 -6.40 11.96
C LYS A 245 -16.07 -6.21 11.30
N ALA A 246 -17.08 -5.79 12.06
CA ALA A 246 -18.43 -5.60 11.51
C ALA A 246 -18.46 -4.52 10.44
N GLU A 247 -17.75 -3.41 10.68
CA GLU A 247 -17.72 -2.31 9.72
C GLU A 247 -16.93 -2.68 8.45
N LEU A 248 -15.83 -3.39 8.61
CA LEU A 248 -15.06 -3.92 7.48
C LEU A 248 -15.91 -4.90 6.66
N SER A 249 -16.66 -5.80 7.33
CA SER A 249 -17.55 -6.74 6.64
C SER A 249 -18.58 -5.99 5.79
N ARG A 250 -19.19 -4.93 6.32
CA ARG A 250 -20.16 -4.10 5.57
C ARG A 250 -19.50 -3.47 4.34
N SER A 251 -18.30 -2.93 4.51
CA SER A 251 -17.56 -2.30 3.40
C SER A 251 -17.21 -3.34 2.33
N ILE A 252 -16.74 -4.53 2.73
CA ILE A 252 -16.44 -5.63 1.81
C ILE A 252 -17.70 -6.03 1.02
N GLU A 253 -18.82 -6.20 1.71
CA GLU A 253 -20.10 -6.57 1.08
C GLU A 253 -20.55 -5.50 0.09
N TYR A 254 -20.43 -4.24 0.47
CA TYR A 254 -20.75 -3.12 -0.42
C TYR A 254 -19.90 -3.18 -1.69
N ILE A 255 -18.58 -3.28 -1.53
CA ILE A 255 -17.65 -3.32 -2.68
C ILE A 255 -17.98 -4.50 -3.59
N ARG A 256 -18.17 -5.70 -3.04
CA ARG A 256 -18.49 -6.91 -3.80
C ARG A 256 -19.80 -6.74 -4.59
N SER A 257 -20.84 -6.18 -3.96
CA SER A 257 -22.12 -5.98 -4.62
C SER A 257 -22.00 -4.99 -5.77
N GLN A 258 -21.25 -3.91 -5.60
CA GLN A 258 -21.06 -2.89 -6.64
C GLN A 258 -20.22 -3.45 -7.81
N LEU A 259 -19.16 -4.20 -7.51
CA LEU A 259 -18.34 -4.80 -8.57
C LEU A 259 -19.17 -5.81 -9.41
N ALA A 260 -20.04 -6.59 -8.76
CA ALA A 260 -20.93 -7.51 -9.46
C ALA A 260 -21.89 -6.76 -10.39
N GLN A 261 -22.40 -5.60 -9.98
CA GLN A 261 -23.27 -4.76 -10.82
C GLN A 261 -22.52 -4.18 -12.02
N LEU A 262 -21.28 -3.74 -11.80
CA LEU A 262 -20.46 -3.16 -12.89
C LEU A 262 -20.05 -4.21 -13.92
N ALA A 263 -19.96 -5.47 -13.53
CA ALA A 263 -19.56 -6.58 -14.41
C ALA A 263 -20.75 -7.15 -15.22
N ALA A 264 -22.00 -6.79 -14.86
CA ALA A 264 -23.22 -7.29 -15.51
C ALA A 264 -23.56 -6.52 -16.78
#